data_e5514b8a07d7f4ba2de02b32622d2680
#
_entry.id   e5514b8a07d7f4ba2de02b32622d2680
#
_cell.length_a   1.000
_cell.length_b   1.000
_cell.length_c   1.000
_cell.angle_alpha   90.00
_cell.angle_beta   90.00
_cell.angle_gamma   90.00
#
_symmetry.space_group_name_H-M   'P 1'
#
loop_
_entity.id
_entity.type
_entity.pdbx_description
1 polymer ?
#
loop_
_entity_poly.entity_id
_entity_poly.type
_entity_poly.pdbx_seq_one_letter_code
_entity_poly.pdbx_strand_id
1 'polypeptide(L)'
;MCIPENYKKLDLPSNDIVVVNTSLFLMDIYRIDHQTYTFHLNFVLKLKWFDNRINITSKDKEEVIDADFLKHLWKPDLYLWDSKDGMARSDATVKSGARVIRSGKDILVKFTIETEAETICRMNFTFYPFNTNTCFLKVSSFGHFNDSVVFSTAGSQRPDIFLDPRKIQLYDVALSYMQDLEESWDTNGKFYSTAGIKMVLKYKPEKCLLVYFLPTSMFTITSWFSFLLPPTSYPARTSLLVTIFLCQIGIFNTVVQDTPNENGGLTALEVWVLSNIYLVFLTFLAYVVLLARIRLEPIREVVPQKNKMDPRKEEGADERKMTALEIWLFLAVAVVTLLFLVIFFLYYLTDNNN
;
A
#
# COMPACT_ATOMS: atom_id res chain seq x y z
N MET A 1 0.26 -8.63 -48.82
CA MET A 1 -0.73 -9.37 -47.99
C MET A 1 -2.10 -9.24 -48.65
N CYS A 2 -2.87 -10.31 -48.74
CA CYS A 2 -4.22 -10.29 -49.34
C CYS A 2 -5.20 -10.94 -48.36
N ILE A 3 -6.29 -10.24 -48.07
CA ILE A 3 -7.45 -10.84 -47.42
C ILE A 3 -8.29 -11.52 -48.52
N PRO A 4 -8.65 -12.80 -48.37
CA PRO A 4 -9.55 -13.44 -49.28
C PRO A 4 -10.93 -12.77 -49.28
N GLU A 5 -11.63 -12.74 -50.44
CA GLU A 5 -12.95 -12.10 -50.53
C GLU A 5 -14.00 -12.75 -49.58
N ASN A 6 -13.79 -14.01 -49.21
CA ASN A 6 -14.63 -14.74 -48.27
C ASN A 6 -14.25 -14.59 -46.79
N TYR A 7 -13.25 -13.73 -46.48
CA TYR A 7 -12.84 -13.48 -45.08
C TYR A 7 -13.91 -12.68 -44.34
N LYS A 8 -14.47 -13.25 -43.29
CA LYS A 8 -15.39 -12.53 -42.39
C LYS A 8 -14.70 -12.16 -41.08
N LYS A 9 -14.67 -10.88 -40.81
CA LYS A 9 -14.03 -10.33 -39.59
C LYS A 9 -14.69 -10.82 -38.28
N LEU A 10 -15.98 -11.12 -38.32
CA LEU A 10 -16.75 -11.54 -37.12
C LEU A 10 -16.64 -13.04 -36.86
N ASP A 11 -16.23 -13.84 -37.83
CA ASP A 11 -16.06 -15.27 -37.66
C ASP A 11 -14.71 -15.55 -36.95
N LEU A 12 -14.72 -16.55 -36.06
CA LEU A 12 -13.51 -17.01 -35.40
C LEU A 12 -12.44 -17.50 -36.39
N PRO A 13 -11.14 -17.35 -36.08
CA PRO A 13 -10.06 -17.87 -36.93
C PRO A 13 -10.10 -19.37 -37.20
N SER A 14 -10.66 -20.13 -36.29
CA SER A 14 -10.79 -21.57 -36.37
C SER A 14 -12.17 -22.01 -35.85
N ASN A 15 -12.65 -23.17 -36.32
CA ASN A 15 -13.81 -23.84 -35.71
C ASN A 15 -13.46 -24.50 -34.37
N ASP A 16 -12.18 -24.71 -34.10
CA ASP A 16 -11.67 -25.18 -32.82
C ASP A 16 -11.43 -24.00 -31.86
N ILE A 17 -11.14 -24.32 -30.62
CA ILE A 17 -10.81 -23.31 -29.59
C ILE A 17 -9.64 -22.44 -30.04
N VAL A 18 -9.86 -21.14 -30.10
CA VAL A 18 -8.81 -20.15 -30.43
C VAL A 18 -7.98 -19.85 -29.19
N VAL A 19 -6.73 -20.29 -29.18
CA VAL A 19 -5.81 -19.97 -28.07
C VAL A 19 -5.09 -18.67 -28.37
N VAL A 20 -5.31 -17.66 -27.50
CA VAL A 20 -4.65 -16.34 -27.56
C VAL A 20 -3.56 -16.30 -26.53
N ASN A 21 -2.30 -16.49 -26.95
CA ASN A 21 -1.16 -16.36 -26.07
C ASN A 21 -0.95 -14.89 -25.72
N THR A 22 -1.00 -14.60 -24.42
CA THR A 22 -1.01 -13.25 -23.87
C THR A 22 0.29 -12.98 -23.11
N SER A 23 0.92 -11.83 -23.39
CA SER A 23 2.07 -11.35 -22.65
C SER A 23 1.83 -9.90 -22.25
N LEU A 24 1.99 -9.60 -20.97
CA LEU A 24 1.81 -8.27 -20.38
C LEU A 24 3.15 -7.68 -19.99
N PHE A 25 3.37 -6.42 -20.34
CA PHE A 25 4.53 -5.62 -19.98
C PHE A 25 4.04 -4.37 -19.26
N LEU A 26 4.32 -4.28 -17.98
CA LEU A 26 3.96 -3.13 -17.19
C LEU A 26 4.99 -2.02 -17.41
N MET A 27 4.55 -0.88 -17.94
CA MET A 27 5.39 0.29 -18.25
C MET A 27 5.51 1.22 -17.05
N ASP A 28 4.40 1.47 -16.37
CA ASP A 28 4.34 2.39 -15.24
C ASP A 28 3.14 2.13 -14.33
N ILE A 29 3.30 2.42 -13.03
CA ILE A 29 2.23 2.61 -12.07
C ILE A 29 2.36 4.05 -11.58
N TYR A 30 1.58 4.98 -12.12
CA TYR A 30 1.81 6.40 -11.89
C TYR A 30 0.93 7.02 -10.81
N ARG A 31 -0.12 6.34 -10.40
CA ARG A 31 -1.01 6.79 -9.32
C ARG A 31 -1.62 5.60 -8.60
N ILE A 32 -1.53 5.61 -7.27
CA ILE A 32 -2.27 4.72 -6.38
C ILE A 32 -3.16 5.62 -5.54
N ASP A 33 -4.48 5.48 -5.72
CA ASP A 33 -5.47 6.24 -4.98
C ASP A 33 -6.07 5.33 -3.91
N HIS A 34 -5.76 5.66 -2.67
CA HIS A 34 -6.21 4.88 -1.52
C HIS A 34 -7.69 5.12 -1.19
N GLN A 35 -8.25 6.28 -1.58
CA GLN A 35 -9.64 6.62 -1.29
C GLN A 35 -10.61 5.93 -2.25
N THR A 36 -10.20 5.73 -3.47
CA THR A 36 -11.03 5.09 -4.51
C THR A 36 -10.67 3.64 -4.76
N TYR A 37 -9.70 3.07 -4.03
CA TYR A 37 -9.14 1.73 -4.23
C TYR A 37 -8.66 1.48 -5.65
N THR A 38 -8.14 2.51 -6.31
CA THR A 38 -7.71 2.42 -7.69
C THR A 38 -6.24 2.69 -7.87
N PHE A 39 -5.70 2.08 -8.88
CA PHE A 39 -4.36 2.36 -9.36
C PHE A 39 -4.37 2.53 -10.88
N HIS A 40 -3.59 3.50 -11.33
CA HIS A 40 -3.46 3.82 -12.74
C HIS A 40 -2.21 3.16 -13.28
N LEU A 41 -2.39 2.36 -14.32
CA LEU A 41 -1.33 1.59 -14.98
C LEU A 41 -1.19 2.04 -16.42
N ASN A 42 0.06 2.10 -16.89
CA ASN A 42 0.39 2.08 -18.30
C ASN A 42 1.06 0.74 -18.63
N PHE A 43 0.54 0.00 -19.60
CA PHE A 43 1.04 -1.30 -19.95
C PHE A 43 0.94 -1.59 -21.46
N VAL A 44 1.78 -2.52 -21.91
CA VAL A 44 1.74 -3.06 -23.26
C VAL A 44 1.22 -4.49 -23.19
N LEU A 45 0.14 -4.74 -23.92
CA LEU A 45 -0.45 -6.06 -24.11
C LEU A 45 0.00 -6.60 -25.46
N LYS A 46 0.64 -7.76 -25.47
CA LYS A 46 0.99 -8.50 -26.68
C LYS A 46 0.18 -9.78 -26.78
N LEU A 47 -0.58 -9.91 -27.83
CA LEU A 47 -1.44 -11.04 -28.14
C LEU A 47 -0.91 -11.78 -29.35
N LYS A 48 -0.95 -13.10 -29.32
CA LYS A 48 -0.53 -13.96 -30.40
C LYS A 48 -1.56 -15.07 -30.60
N TRP A 49 -2.05 -15.22 -31.81
CA TRP A 49 -2.97 -16.31 -32.20
C TRP A 49 -2.69 -16.76 -33.63
N PHE A 50 -3.19 -17.91 -34.00
CA PHE A 50 -3.12 -18.43 -35.35
C PHE A 50 -4.37 -18.05 -36.14
N ASP A 51 -4.19 -17.51 -37.39
CA ASP A 51 -5.29 -17.27 -38.32
C ASP A 51 -4.86 -17.67 -39.72
N ASN A 52 -5.20 -18.92 -40.09
CA ASN A 52 -4.84 -19.54 -41.36
C ASN A 52 -5.69 -19.05 -42.53
N ARG A 53 -6.67 -18.19 -42.28
CA ARG A 53 -7.51 -17.56 -43.33
C ARG A 53 -6.75 -16.42 -44.05
N ILE A 54 -5.65 -15.96 -43.50
CA ILE A 54 -4.86 -14.86 -44.06
C ILE A 54 -3.83 -15.41 -45.04
N ASN A 55 -3.70 -14.78 -46.25
CA ASN A 55 -2.67 -15.12 -47.22
C ASN A 55 -1.54 -14.10 -47.23
N ILE A 56 -0.33 -14.58 -46.96
CA ILE A 56 0.90 -13.77 -47.07
C ILE A 56 1.49 -13.95 -48.47
N THR A 57 1.54 -12.90 -49.23
CA THR A 57 2.12 -12.90 -50.60
C THR A 57 3.63 -12.64 -50.59
N SER A 58 4.14 -12.02 -49.52
CA SER A 58 5.58 -11.71 -49.38
C SER A 58 6.39 -13.00 -49.19
N LYS A 59 7.61 -13.00 -49.73
CA LYS A 59 8.63 -14.01 -49.47
C LYS A 59 9.24 -13.89 -48.06
N ASP A 60 9.04 -12.75 -47.41
CA ASP A 60 9.54 -12.48 -46.10
C ASP A 60 8.76 -13.28 -45.03
N LYS A 61 9.48 -13.74 -44.01
CA LYS A 61 8.87 -14.50 -42.94
C LYS A 61 7.95 -13.67 -42.04
N GLU A 62 8.11 -12.35 -42.06
CA GLU A 62 7.35 -11.41 -41.20
C GLU A 62 6.92 -10.19 -42.00
N GLU A 63 5.68 -9.79 -41.94
CA GLU A 63 5.09 -8.63 -42.60
C GLU A 63 4.34 -7.77 -41.57
N VAL A 64 4.62 -6.44 -41.60
CA VAL A 64 3.91 -5.46 -40.76
C VAL A 64 2.55 -5.16 -41.40
N ILE A 65 1.52 -5.14 -40.57
CA ILE A 65 0.15 -4.85 -41.02
C ILE A 65 -0.11 -3.37 -40.92
N ASP A 66 -0.57 -2.76 -41.99
CA ASP A 66 -1.03 -1.38 -42.03
C ASP A 66 -2.29 -1.20 -41.16
N ALA A 67 -2.46 0.01 -40.58
CA ALA A 67 -3.57 0.33 -39.68
C ALA A 67 -4.94 0.16 -40.36
N ASP A 68 -5.08 0.49 -41.65
CA ASP A 68 -6.34 0.30 -42.37
C ASP A 68 -6.66 -1.17 -42.62
N PHE A 69 -5.66 -1.97 -42.91
CA PHE A 69 -5.82 -3.39 -43.08
C PHE A 69 -6.19 -4.10 -41.73
N LEU A 70 -5.63 -3.62 -40.63
CA LEU A 70 -5.92 -4.12 -39.28
C LEU A 70 -7.40 -3.96 -38.89
N LYS A 71 -8.11 -2.99 -39.46
CA LYS A 71 -9.56 -2.79 -39.24
C LYS A 71 -10.42 -3.93 -39.81
N HIS A 72 -9.91 -4.63 -40.79
CA HIS A 72 -10.60 -5.71 -41.49
C HIS A 72 -10.27 -7.10 -40.94
N LEU A 73 -9.26 -7.20 -40.07
CA LEU A 73 -8.90 -8.47 -39.46
C LEU A 73 -9.72 -8.78 -38.21
N TRP A 74 -9.91 -10.06 -37.96
CA TRP A 74 -10.38 -10.53 -36.68
C TRP A 74 -9.37 -10.19 -35.59
N LYS A 75 -9.87 -9.72 -34.47
CA LYS A 75 -9.10 -9.45 -33.26
C LYS A 75 -9.89 -10.01 -32.08
N PRO A 76 -9.22 -10.59 -31.08
CA PRO A 76 -9.91 -10.95 -29.84
C PRO A 76 -10.54 -9.69 -29.23
N ASP A 77 -11.77 -9.83 -28.79
CA ASP A 77 -12.48 -8.82 -28.03
C ASP A 77 -11.91 -8.79 -26.62
N LEU A 78 -11.34 -7.67 -26.23
CA LEU A 78 -10.62 -7.55 -24.98
C LEU A 78 -11.49 -6.87 -23.92
N TYR A 79 -11.55 -7.50 -22.76
CA TYR A 79 -12.19 -6.97 -21.58
C TYR A 79 -11.19 -6.95 -20.41
N LEU A 80 -11.06 -5.79 -19.76
CA LEU A 80 -10.26 -5.63 -18.54
C LEU A 80 -11.18 -5.74 -17.32
N TRP A 81 -10.99 -6.78 -16.54
CA TRP A 81 -11.69 -6.95 -15.28
C TRP A 81 -11.26 -5.90 -14.26
N ASP A 82 -12.18 -5.50 -13.39
CA ASP A 82 -11.96 -4.52 -12.34
C ASP A 82 -11.51 -3.13 -12.85
N SER A 83 -11.63 -2.86 -14.17
CA SER A 83 -11.37 -1.53 -14.71
C SER A 83 -12.62 -0.65 -14.60
N LYS A 84 -12.46 0.60 -14.14
CA LYS A 84 -13.58 1.57 -14.07
C LYS A 84 -14.09 1.97 -15.45
N ASP A 85 -13.17 2.14 -16.41
CA ASP A 85 -13.50 2.67 -17.74
C ASP A 85 -13.58 1.58 -18.83
N GLY A 86 -13.35 0.29 -18.47
CA GLY A 86 -13.12 -0.78 -19.44
C GLY A 86 -11.89 -0.48 -20.32
N MET A 87 -11.71 -1.22 -21.43
CA MET A 87 -10.74 -0.81 -22.44
C MET A 87 -11.29 0.32 -23.37
N ALA A 88 -12.39 0.96 -22.99
CA ALA A 88 -13.15 1.88 -23.79
C ALA A 88 -12.66 3.34 -23.73
N ARG A 89 -11.41 3.61 -23.36
CA ARG A 89 -10.85 4.91 -23.69
C ARG A 89 -10.63 4.96 -25.20
N SER A 90 -11.37 5.89 -25.81
CA SER A 90 -11.49 6.15 -27.24
C SER A 90 -10.25 5.77 -28.07
N ASP A 91 -10.46 5.18 -29.22
CA ASP A 91 -9.46 4.77 -30.23
C ASP A 91 -8.30 5.76 -30.50
N ALA A 92 -8.42 7.01 -30.06
CA ALA A 92 -7.47 8.08 -30.29
C ALA A 92 -6.19 8.02 -29.42
N THR A 93 -6.22 7.33 -28.26
CA THR A 93 -5.08 7.24 -27.33
C THR A 93 -4.40 5.88 -27.34
N VAL A 94 -4.99 4.88 -27.98
CA VAL A 94 -4.47 3.53 -28.02
C VAL A 94 -3.50 3.37 -29.18
N LYS A 95 -2.21 3.22 -28.85
CA LYS A 95 -1.21 2.85 -29.87
C LYS A 95 -1.30 1.35 -30.11
N SER A 96 -1.67 0.94 -31.31
CA SER A 96 -1.74 -0.46 -31.70
C SER A 96 -0.97 -0.75 -32.97
N GLY A 97 -0.41 -1.96 -33.04
CA GLY A 97 0.28 -2.44 -34.24
C GLY A 97 0.17 -3.94 -34.35
N ALA A 98 0.20 -4.45 -35.56
CA ALA A 98 0.16 -5.88 -35.80
C ALA A 98 1.21 -6.33 -36.81
N ARG A 99 1.65 -7.58 -36.66
CA ARG A 99 2.56 -8.27 -37.57
C ARG A 99 2.04 -9.67 -37.81
N VAL A 100 2.25 -10.15 -39.02
CA VAL A 100 1.93 -11.52 -39.42
C VAL A 100 3.22 -12.28 -39.70
N ILE A 101 3.32 -13.45 -39.17
CA ILE A 101 4.53 -14.30 -39.28
C ILE A 101 4.12 -15.65 -39.83
N ARG A 102 4.81 -16.10 -40.88
CA ARG A 102 4.64 -17.48 -41.35
C ARG A 102 5.43 -18.43 -40.45
N SER A 103 4.70 -19.29 -39.74
CA SER A 103 5.25 -20.34 -38.87
C SER A 103 4.98 -21.72 -39.46
N GLY A 104 5.84 -22.17 -40.37
CA GLY A 104 5.62 -23.44 -41.09
C GLY A 104 4.44 -23.33 -42.06
N LYS A 105 3.38 -24.10 -41.81
CA LYS A 105 2.11 -24.06 -42.57
C LYS A 105 1.11 -23.05 -42.02
N ASP A 106 1.30 -22.62 -40.77
CA ASP A 106 0.38 -21.78 -40.06
C ASP A 106 0.81 -20.31 -40.12
N ILE A 107 -0.18 -19.42 -39.95
CA ILE A 107 0.01 -17.99 -39.95
C ILE A 107 -0.25 -17.46 -38.54
N LEU A 108 0.80 -16.97 -37.90
CA LEU A 108 0.77 -16.36 -36.57
C LEU A 108 0.56 -14.85 -36.67
N VAL A 109 -0.51 -14.37 -36.09
CA VAL A 109 -0.77 -12.94 -35.91
C VAL A 109 -0.21 -12.50 -34.56
N LYS A 110 0.61 -11.45 -34.54
CA LYS A 110 1.09 -10.75 -33.35
C LYS A 110 0.45 -9.38 -33.30
N PHE A 111 -0.32 -9.12 -32.26
CA PHE A 111 -0.97 -7.83 -32.05
C PHE A 111 -0.43 -7.20 -30.75
N THR A 112 -0.05 -5.95 -30.83
CA THR A 112 0.50 -5.21 -29.69
C THR A 112 -0.33 -3.96 -29.46
N ILE A 113 -0.74 -3.75 -28.20
CA ILE A 113 -1.52 -2.60 -27.78
C ILE A 113 -0.78 -1.97 -26.59
N GLU A 114 -0.50 -0.66 -26.66
CA GLU A 114 -0.09 0.16 -25.53
C GLU A 114 -1.32 0.93 -25.04
N THR A 115 -1.68 0.78 -23.79
CA THR A 115 -2.89 1.38 -23.21
C THR A 115 -2.71 1.69 -21.73
N GLU A 116 -3.55 2.58 -21.25
CA GLU A 116 -3.68 2.92 -19.84
C GLU A 116 -4.98 2.35 -19.29
N ALA A 117 -4.97 1.96 -18.02
CA ALA A 117 -6.17 1.54 -17.32
C ALA A 117 -6.17 2.02 -15.88
N GLU A 118 -7.35 2.41 -15.42
CA GLU A 118 -7.65 2.60 -14.00
C GLU A 118 -8.32 1.33 -13.48
N THR A 119 -7.62 0.61 -12.60
CA THR A 119 -8.05 -0.71 -12.12
C THR A 119 -8.33 -0.65 -10.63
N ILE A 120 -9.39 -1.34 -10.19
CA ILE A 120 -9.76 -1.45 -8.79
C ILE A 120 -8.88 -2.50 -8.12
N CYS A 121 -8.28 -2.14 -6.99
CA CYS A 121 -7.59 -3.08 -6.13
C CYS A 121 -8.05 -2.89 -4.68
N ARG A 122 -8.70 -3.90 -4.13
CA ARG A 122 -9.11 -3.90 -2.73
C ARG A 122 -7.88 -4.08 -1.85
N MET A 123 -7.34 -2.97 -1.35
CA MET A 123 -6.17 -2.96 -0.48
C MET A 123 -6.61 -3.06 0.98
N ASN A 124 -5.82 -3.75 1.80
CA ASN A 124 -6.01 -3.80 3.25
C ASN A 124 -4.94 -2.94 3.93
N PHE A 125 -5.36 -1.94 4.70
CA PHE A 125 -4.48 -1.01 5.39
C PHE A 125 -4.44 -1.21 6.90
N THR A 126 -5.01 -2.28 7.43
CA THR A 126 -5.00 -2.58 8.89
C THR A 126 -3.58 -2.57 9.45
N PHE A 127 -2.61 -3.08 8.71
CA PHE A 127 -1.20 -3.14 9.11
C PHE A 127 -0.35 -1.97 8.58
N TYR A 128 -0.99 -0.91 8.05
CA TYR A 128 -0.23 0.24 7.55
C TYR A 128 0.67 0.84 8.65
N PRO A 129 1.97 1.09 8.41
CA PRO A 129 2.70 1.08 7.13
C PRO A 129 3.41 -0.25 6.79
N PHE A 130 3.13 -1.35 7.43
CA PHE A 130 3.79 -2.65 7.21
C PHE A 130 2.99 -3.58 6.30
N ASN A 131 1.97 -3.06 5.62
CA ASN A 131 1.05 -3.83 4.80
C ASN A 131 1.66 -4.29 3.47
N THR A 132 1.21 -5.48 3.05
CA THR A 132 1.46 -6.04 1.72
C THR A 132 0.11 -6.29 1.06
N ASN A 133 -0.11 -5.71 -0.12
CA ASN A 133 -1.35 -5.83 -0.86
C ASN A 133 -1.14 -6.58 -2.17
N THR A 134 -2.12 -7.37 -2.56
CA THR A 134 -2.09 -8.10 -3.83
C THR A 134 -3.16 -7.55 -4.75
N CYS A 135 -2.74 -7.06 -5.91
CA CYS A 135 -3.60 -6.54 -6.96
C CYS A 135 -3.48 -7.39 -8.21
N PHE A 136 -4.52 -7.37 -9.04
CA PHE A 136 -4.57 -8.14 -10.27
C PHE A 136 -4.87 -7.22 -11.44
N LEU A 137 -4.24 -7.49 -12.58
CA LEU A 137 -4.63 -6.95 -13.87
C LEU A 137 -5.04 -8.14 -14.73
N LYS A 138 -6.34 -8.25 -15.03
CA LYS A 138 -6.95 -9.41 -15.69
C LYS A 138 -7.52 -9.01 -17.02
N VAL A 139 -7.24 -9.82 -18.02
CA VAL A 139 -7.73 -9.67 -19.40
C VAL A 139 -8.48 -10.93 -19.81
N SER A 140 -9.66 -10.76 -20.39
CA SER A 140 -10.45 -11.86 -20.96
C SER A 140 -11.15 -11.44 -22.25
N SER A 141 -11.93 -12.33 -22.85
CA SER A 141 -12.93 -11.98 -23.85
C SER A 141 -14.19 -11.43 -23.17
N PHE A 142 -14.86 -10.50 -23.81
CA PHE A 142 -16.18 -10.01 -23.39
C PHE A 142 -17.31 -10.88 -23.93
N GLY A 143 -17.23 -11.31 -25.19
CA GLY A 143 -18.29 -11.99 -25.89
C GLY A 143 -18.12 -13.51 -26.05
N HIS A 144 -16.89 -14.03 -25.85
CA HIS A 144 -16.59 -15.44 -26.07
C HIS A 144 -16.24 -16.17 -24.78
N PHE A 145 -16.87 -17.31 -24.56
CA PHE A 145 -16.56 -18.19 -23.44
C PHE A 145 -15.30 -19.04 -23.74
N ASN A 146 -14.81 -19.75 -22.74
CA ASN A 146 -13.61 -20.60 -22.82
C ASN A 146 -13.75 -21.79 -23.78
N ASP A 147 -14.98 -22.15 -24.21
CA ASP A 147 -15.23 -23.12 -25.24
C ASP A 147 -14.87 -22.64 -26.65
N SER A 148 -14.70 -21.34 -26.84
CA SER A 148 -14.45 -20.68 -28.12
C SER A 148 -13.14 -19.93 -28.17
N VAL A 149 -12.82 -19.15 -27.12
CA VAL A 149 -11.59 -18.36 -27.02
C VAL A 149 -10.94 -18.55 -25.65
N VAL A 150 -9.67 -18.93 -25.64
CA VAL A 150 -8.88 -19.12 -24.43
C VAL A 150 -7.70 -18.15 -24.43
N PHE A 151 -7.60 -17.31 -23.38
CA PHE A 151 -6.44 -16.49 -23.12
C PHE A 151 -5.46 -17.29 -22.26
N SER A 152 -4.20 -17.40 -22.67
CA SER A 152 -3.19 -18.14 -21.95
C SER A 152 -1.90 -17.36 -21.82
N THR A 153 -1.30 -17.40 -20.63
CA THR A 153 0.04 -16.92 -20.37
C THR A 153 1.11 -18.01 -20.53
N ALA A 154 0.69 -19.23 -20.86
CA ALA A 154 1.58 -20.36 -21.07
C ALA A 154 2.63 -20.07 -22.17
N GLY A 155 3.90 -20.28 -21.87
CA GLY A 155 5.03 -19.95 -22.76
C GLY A 155 5.50 -18.51 -22.71
N SER A 156 4.87 -17.66 -21.92
CA SER A 156 5.40 -16.35 -21.57
C SER A 156 6.36 -16.50 -20.39
N GLN A 157 7.57 -15.94 -20.54
CA GLN A 157 8.51 -15.81 -19.42
C GLN A 157 7.92 -14.82 -18.41
N ARG A 158 8.61 -14.58 -17.28
CA ARG A 158 8.15 -13.62 -16.26
C ARG A 158 7.69 -12.32 -16.89
N PRO A 159 6.62 -11.68 -16.35
CA PRO A 159 6.20 -10.37 -16.84
C PRO A 159 7.40 -9.42 -16.81
N ASP A 160 7.71 -8.83 -17.97
CA ASP A 160 8.78 -7.86 -18.02
C ASP A 160 8.27 -6.54 -17.45
N ILE A 161 9.08 -5.98 -16.55
CA ILE A 161 8.80 -4.67 -15.96
C ILE A 161 9.83 -3.71 -16.53
N PHE A 162 9.35 -2.71 -17.26
CA PHE A 162 10.11 -1.50 -17.55
C PHE A 162 9.80 -0.38 -16.54
N LEU A 163 9.50 -0.77 -15.29
CA LEU A 163 9.27 0.19 -14.23
C LEU A 163 10.60 0.89 -13.90
N ASP A 164 10.62 2.20 -14.08
CA ASP A 164 11.66 3.02 -13.46
C ASP A 164 11.47 2.93 -11.92
N PRO A 165 12.40 2.31 -11.17
CA PRO A 165 12.29 2.19 -9.71
C PRO A 165 12.14 3.54 -9.00
N ARG A 166 12.47 4.64 -9.69
CA ARG A 166 12.34 6.01 -9.18
C ARG A 166 10.90 6.52 -9.15
N LYS A 167 10.01 5.94 -9.96
CA LYS A 167 8.61 6.39 -10.07
C LYS A 167 7.72 5.83 -8.96
N ILE A 168 8.03 4.63 -8.46
CA ILE A 168 7.30 4.01 -7.35
C ILE A 168 8.18 4.03 -6.10
N GLN A 169 8.38 5.20 -5.52
CA GLN A 169 9.27 5.36 -4.36
C GLN A 169 8.69 4.74 -3.08
N LEU A 170 7.36 4.64 -2.97
CA LEU A 170 6.67 4.22 -1.74
C LEU A 170 6.42 2.71 -1.65
N TYR A 171 6.53 1.97 -2.76
CA TYR A 171 6.23 0.54 -2.81
C TYR A 171 7.35 -0.26 -3.48
N ASP A 172 7.58 -1.47 -2.97
CA ASP A 172 8.28 -2.52 -3.70
C ASP A 172 7.23 -3.35 -4.44
N VAL A 173 7.44 -3.54 -5.74
CA VAL A 173 6.47 -4.23 -6.60
C VAL A 173 7.08 -5.53 -7.11
N ALA A 174 6.43 -6.66 -6.79
CA ALA A 174 6.76 -7.95 -7.36
C ALA A 174 5.64 -8.39 -8.32
N LEU A 175 6.03 -8.86 -9.52
CA LEU A 175 5.09 -9.31 -10.55
C LEU A 175 5.23 -10.80 -10.81
N SER A 176 4.09 -11.44 -11.03
CA SER A 176 4.00 -12.82 -11.52
C SER A 176 2.82 -12.96 -12.47
N TYR A 177 2.87 -13.91 -13.41
CA TYR A 177 1.70 -14.29 -14.17
C TYR A 177 0.70 -15.02 -13.28
N MET A 178 -0.58 -14.80 -13.54
CA MET A 178 -1.65 -15.60 -12.94
C MET A 178 -1.65 -16.99 -13.59
N GLN A 179 -2.04 -18.01 -12.81
CA GLN A 179 -2.35 -19.31 -13.37
C GLN A 179 -3.78 -19.25 -13.94
N ASP A 180 -3.94 -19.74 -15.17
CA ASP A 180 -5.18 -19.63 -15.95
C ASP A 180 -6.43 -20.28 -15.26
N LEU A 181 -6.21 -21.06 -14.20
CA LEU A 181 -7.26 -21.78 -13.47
C LEU A 181 -7.80 -21.08 -12.21
N GLU A 182 -7.16 -20.02 -11.73
CA GLU A 182 -7.48 -19.49 -10.39
C GLU A 182 -8.70 -18.54 -10.36
N GLU A 183 -9.15 -18.02 -11.49
CA GLU A 183 -10.21 -17.02 -11.51
C GLU A 183 -11.12 -17.10 -12.75
N SER A 184 -11.82 -18.21 -12.93
CA SER A 184 -12.90 -18.28 -13.90
C SER A 184 -14.22 -17.87 -13.26
N TRP A 185 -14.92 -16.91 -13.86
CA TRP A 185 -16.28 -16.54 -13.44
C TRP A 185 -17.29 -17.50 -14.05
N ASP A 186 -18.09 -18.15 -13.18
CA ASP A 186 -19.21 -18.98 -13.61
C ASP A 186 -20.45 -18.11 -13.82
N THR A 187 -20.87 -17.96 -15.05
CA THR A 187 -22.18 -17.43 -15.40
C THR A 187 -22.97 -18.53 -16.07
N ASN A 188 -23.92 -19.13 -15.35
CA ASN A 188 -24.80 -20.19 -15.87
C ASN A 188 -24.06 -21.45 -16.38
N GLY A 189 -22.98 -21.85 -15.71
CA GLY A 189 -22.17 -23.02 -16.10
C GLY A 189 -21.21 -22.78 -17.25
N LYS A 190 -21.03 -21.54 -17.70
CA LYS A 190 -20.04 -21.14 -18.69
C LYS A 190 -18.99 -20.25 -18.08
N PHE A 191 -17.73 -20.48 -18.42
CA PHE A 191 -16.57 -19.78 -17.89
C PHE A 191 -15.96 -18.89 -18.96
N TYR A 192 -15.39 -17.75 -18.53
CA TYR A 192 -14.52 -16.94 -19.36
C TYR A 192 -13.05 -17.29 -19.03
N SER A 193 -12.28 -17.52 -20.07
CA SER A 193 -10.83 -17.67 -19.90
C SER A 193 -10.22 -16.31 -19.55
N THR A 194 -9.42 -16.28 -18.50
CA THR A 194 -8.79 -15.05 -17.98
C THR A 194 -7.28 -15.24 -17.93
N ALA A 195 -6.54 -14.30 -18.50
CA ALA A 195 -5.10 -14.21 -18.38
C ALA A 195 -4.74 -12.90 -17.69
N GLY A 196 -3.62 -12.85 -16.97
CA GLY A 196 -3.26 -11.62 -16.28
C GLY A 196 -1.96 -11.69 -15.50
N ILE A 197 -1.72 -10.61 -14.78
CA ILE A 197 -0.60 -10.48 -13.85
C ILE A 197 -1.09 -10.23 -12.44
N LYS A 198 -0.43 -10.86 -11.49
CA LYS A 198 -0.53 -10.62 -10.07
C LYS A 198 0.57 -9.65 -9.66
N MET A 199 0.20 -8.57 -9.02
CA MET A 199 1.10 -7.55 -8.51
C MET A 199 1.07 -7.57 -6.99
N VAL A 200 2.20 -7.80 -6.37
CA VAL A 200 2.37 -7.72 -4.91
C VAL A 200 3.02 -6.39 -4.60
N LEU A 201 2.27 -5.52 -3.92
CA LEU A 201 2.67 -4.17 -3.53
C LEU A 201 3.03 -4.18 -2.04
N LYS A 202 4.30 -4.04 -1.72
CA LYS A 202 4.80 -3.93 -0.35
C LYS A 202 5.15 -2.48 -0.06
N TYR A 203 4.48 -1.87 0.94
CA TYR A 203 4.77 -0.49 1.33
C TYR A 203 6.14 -0.37 2.00
N LYS A 204 6.89 0.72 1.72
CA LYS A 204 8.18 1.04 2.34
C LYS A 204 7.97 1.88 3.59
N PRO A 205 8.12 1.32 4.80
CA PRO A 205 7.75 2.00 6.03
C PRO A 205 8.73 3.09 6.46
N GLU A 206 9.91 3.21 5.82
CA GLU A 206 11.02 4.05 6.26
C GLU A 206 10.63 5.51 6.49
N LYS A 207 9.89 6.10 5.52
CA LYS A 207 9.40 7.49 5.64
C LYS A 207 8.43 7.63 6.80
N CYS A 208 7.52 6.67 6.96
CA CYS A 208 6.53 6.67 8.03
C CYS A 208 7.19 6.55 9.41
N LEU A 209 8.21 5.69 9.53
CA LEU A 209 8.99 5.51 10.75
C LEU A 209 9.69 6.81 11.17
N LEU A 210 10.29 7.52 10.22
CA LEU A 210 10.99 8.77 10.50
C LEU A 210 10.04 9.94 10.82
N VAL A 211 8.90 10.02 10.12
CA VAL A 211 8.00 11.20 10.23
C VAL A 211 7.03 11.05 11.40
N TYR A 212 6.55 9.84 11.71
CA TYR A 212 5.52 9.64 12.73
C TYR A 212 6.00 8.85 13.96
N PHE A 213 6.65 7.70 13.77
CA PHE A 213 7.07 6.85 14.89
C PHE A 213 8.17 7.50 15.74
N LEU A 214 9.18 8.08 15.10
CA LEU A 214 10.28 8.70 15.81
C LEU A 214 9.84 9.91 16.65
N PRO A 215 9.14 10.94 16.12
CA PRO A 215 8.74 12.10 16.91
C PRO A 215 7.79 11.76 18.06
N THR A 216 6.80 10.87 17.83
CA THR A 216 5.86 10.46 18.87
C THR A 216 6.56 9.73 20.01
N SER A 217 7.53 8.87 19.69
CA SER A 217 8.37 8.21 20.70
C SER A 217 9.19 9.20 21.50
N MET A 218 9.82 10.18 20.83
CA MET A 218 10.61 11.22 21.49
C MET A 218 9.77 12.06 22.45
N PHE A 219 8.54 12.44 22.05
CA PHE A 219 7.63 13.17 22.94
C PHE A 219 7.23 12.33 24.17
N THR A 220 6.96 11.04 23.97
CA THR A 220 6.63 10.14 25.08
C THR A 220 7.80 10.00 26.04
N ILE A 221 9.04 9.83 25.55
CA ILE A 221 10.25 9.78 26.38
C ILE A 221 10.48 11.11 27.11
N THR A 222 10.28 12.25 26.41
CA THR A 222 10.42 13.56 27.03
C THR A 222 9.40 13.78 28.15
N SER A 223 8.20 13.20 28.06
CA SER A 223 7.21 13.28 29.14
C SER A 223 7.69 12.63 30.44
N TRP A 224 8.54 11.58 30.37
CA TRP A 224 9.11 10.96 31.57
C TRP A 224 10.14 11.86 32.26
N PHE A 225 10.88 12.66 31.49
CA PHE A 225 11.83 13.60 32.06
C PHE A 225 11.16 14.67 32.93
N SER A 226 9.83 14.83 32.83
CA SER A 226 9.09 15.70 33.76
C SER A 226 9.27 15.30 35.23
N PHE A 227 9.46 13.99 35.50
CA PHE A 227 9.71 13.52 36.88
C PHE A 227 11.10 13.89 37.41
N LEU A 228 12.07 14.19 36.53
CA LEU A 228 13.40 14.61 36.91
C LEU A 228 13.46 16.10 37.29
N LEU A 229 12.46 16.90 36.92
CA LEU A 229 12.37 18.30 37.29
C LEU A 229 12.09 18.43 38.80
N PRO A 230 12.62 19.46 39.48
CA PRO A 230 12.38 19.66 40.92
C PRO A 230 10.86 19.75 41.21
N PRO A 231 10.39 19.14 42.33
CA PRO A 231 8.96 19.15 42.66
C PRO A 231 8.42 20.56 42.95
N THR A 232 9.26 21.52 43.25
CA THR A 232 8.91 22.94 43.46
C THR A 232 8.55 23.67 42.18
N SER A 233 8.95 23.16 41.01
CA SER A 233 8.70 23.79 39.69
C SER A 233 7.37 23.34 39.05
N TYR A 234 6.26 23.45 39.80
CA TYR A 234 4.91 23.03 39.30
C TYR A 234 4.53 23.63 37.94
N PRO A 235 4.72 24.94 37.65
CA PRO A 235 4.33 25.50 36.38
C PRO A 235 5.11 24.92 35.21
N ALA A 236 6.41 24.66 35.40
CA ALA A 236 7.27 24.14 34.35
C ALA A 236 6.91 22.69 33.97
N ARG A 237 6.65 21.81 34.98
CA ARG A 237 6.21 20.43 34.75
C ARG A 237 4.87 20.38 34.03
N THR A 238 3.88 21.18 34.50
CA THR A 238 2.55 21.23 33.90
C THR A 238 2.61 21.73 32.46
N SER A 239 3.32 22.82 32.21
CA SER A 239 3.49 23.38 30.88
C SER A 239 4.13 22.38 29.91
N LEU A 240 5.19 21.68 30.34
CA LEU A 240 5.84 20.65 29.54
C LEU A 240 4.88 19.54 29.14
N LEU A 241 4.16 18.94 30.10
CA LEU A 241 3.25 17.83 29.84
C LEU A 241 2.06 18.22 28.95
N VAL A 242 1.48 19.40 29.20
CA VAL A 242 0.37 19.90 28.37
C VAL A 242 0.85 20.18 26.94
N THR A 243 2.01 20.78 26.76
CA THR A 243 2.56 21.05 25.42
C THR A 243 2.82 19.76 24.66
N ILE A 244 3.44 18.75 25.29
CA ILE A 244 3.68 17.44 24.66
C ILE A 244 2.34 16.78 24.28
N PHE A 245 1.35 16.83 25.15
CA PHE A 245 0.02 16.25 24.90
C PHE A 245 -0.66 16.91 23.69
N LEU A 246 -0.60 18.25 23.58
CA LEU A 246 -1.15 18.96 22.43
C LEU A 246 -0.39 18.65 21.13
N CYS A 247 0.94 18.55 21.20
CA CYS A 247 1.75 18.14 20.04
C CYS A 247 1.38 16.73 19.56
N GLN A 248 1.17 15.78 20.47
CA GLN A 248 0.75 14.42 20.13
C GLN A 248 -0.64 14.39 19.46
N ILE A 249 -1.60 15.18 19.96
CA ILE A 249 -2.92 15.32 19.32
C ILE A 249 -2.78 15.93 17.92
N GLY A 250 -1.89 16.92 17.74
CA GLY A 250 -1.62 17.50 16.43
C GLY A 250 -1.09 16.47 15.44
N ILE A 251 -0.13 15.63 15.84
CA ILE A 251 0.38 14.54 15.00
C ILE A 251 -0.74 13.53 14.69
N PHE A 252 -1.57 13.16 15.67
CA PHE A 252 -2.68 12.24 15.46
C PHE A 252 -3.64 12.75 14.37
N ASN A 253 -4.02 14.03 14.42
CA ASN A 253 -4.88 14.63 13.41
C ASN A 253 -4.26 14.57 12.01
N THR A 254 -2.94 14.77 11.89
CA THR A 254 -2.22 14.63 10.61
C THR A 254 -2.22 13.17 10.15
N VAL A 255 -1.97 12.24 11.05
CA VAL A 255 -1.98 10.80 10.74
C VAL A 255 -3.34 10.36 10.22
N VAL A 256 -4.44 10.75 10.87
CA VAL A 256 -5.82 10.42 10.42
C VAL A 256 -6.13 10.96 9.03
N GLN A 257 -5.54 12.11 8.66
CA GLN A 257 -5.73 12.68 7.32
C GLN A 257 -4.87 11.99 6.26
N ASP A 258 -3.67 11.56 6.63
CA ASP A 258 -2.70 10.97 5.70
C ASP A 258 -2.84 9.44 5.55
N THR A 259 -3.47 8.77 6.52
CA THR A 259 -3.68 7.31 6.45
C THR A 259 -4.88 6.96 5.59
N PRO A 260 -4.76 5.93 4.75
CA PRO A 260 -5.90 5.42 4.01
C PRO A 260 -6.89 4.76 4.98
N ASN A 261 -8.05 5.39 5.19
CA ASN A 261 -9.04 4.95 6.19
C ASN A 261 -10.35 4.53 5.52
N GLU A 262 -10.40 3.29 5.00
CA GLU A 262 -11.55 2.89 4.19
C GLU A 262 -12.38 1.74 4.76
N ASN A 263 -11.83 0.94 5.65
CA ASN A 263 -12.56 -0.18 6.26
C ASN A 263 -13.19 0.16 7.61
N GLY A 264 -13.17 1.43 8.03
CA GLY A 264 -13.73 1.88 9.31
C GLY A 264 -12.96 1.36 10.54
N GLY A 265 -11.81 0.71 10.34
CA GLY A 265 -10.93 0.22 11.40
C GLY A 265 -9.70 1.12 11.59
N LEU A 266 -9.09 1.05 12.76
CA LEU A 266 -7.83 1.75 13.03
C LEU A 266 -6.67 1.04 12.35
N THR A 267 -5.81 1.82 11.70
CA THR A 267 -4.54 1.33 11.16
C THR A 267 -3.51 1.13 12.27
N ALA A 268 -2.47 0.32 12.03
CA ALA A 268 -1.39 0.13 13.00
C ALA A 268 -0.70 1.46 13.38
N LEU A 269 -0.57 2.40 12.44
CA LEU A 269 -0.01 3.72 12.71
C LEU A 269 -0.90 4.54 13.65
N GLU A 270 -2.21 4.53 13.44
CA GLU A 270 -3.16 5.22 14.32
C GLU A 270 -3.17 4.62 15.74
N VAL A 271 -3.16 3.28 15.85
CA VAL A 271 -3.03 2.58 17.12
C VAL A 271 -1.74 2.98 17.85
N TRP A 272 -0.63 3.08 17.11
CA TRP A 272 0.65 3.53 17.66
C TRP A 272 0.54 4.93 18.26
N VAL A 273 0.04 5.90 17.50
CA VAL A 273 -0.04 7.31 17.96
C VAL A 273 -1.01 7.45 19.12
N LEU A 274 -2.19 6.80 19.04
CA LEU A 274 -3.17 6.79 20.15
C LEU A 274 -2.58 6.21 21.45
N SER A 275 -1.80 5.14 21.33
CA SER A 275 -1.14 4.54 22.50
C SER A 275 -0.11 5.47 23.12
N ASN A 276 0.65 6.21 22.30
CA ASN A 276 1.58 7.23 22.80
C ASN A 276 0.85 8.40 23.48
N ILE A 277 -0.26 8.87 22.93
CA ILE A 277 -1.13 9.88 23.57
C ILE A 277 -1.60 9.38 24.94
N TYR A 278 -2.07 8.13 25.01
CA TYR A 278 -2.53 7.53 26.25
C TYR A 278 -1.42 7.42 27.30
N LEU A 279 -0.19 7.05 26.89
CA LEU A 279 0.97 6.99 27.79
C LEU A 279 1.34 8.37 28.35
N VAL A 280 1.32 9.42 27.51
CA VAL A 280 1.54 10.80 27.98
C VAL A 280 0.44 11.23 28.94
N PHE A 281 -0.82 10.89 28.66
CA PHE A 281 -1.94 11.16 29.56
C PHE A 281 -1.78 10.47 30.92
N LEU A 282 -1.37 9.19 30.95
CA LEU A 282 -1.08 8.47 32.19
C LEU A 282 0.05 9.15 32.99
N THR A 283 1.08 9.62 32.31
CA THR A 283 2.17 10.38 32.92
C THR A 283 1.65 11.67 33.58
N PHE A 284 0.73 12.37 32.90
CA PHE A 284 0.08 13.55 33.45
C PHE A 284 -0.78 13.23 34.67
N LEU A 285 -1.58 12.15 34.62
CA LEU A 285 -2.37 11.69 35.78
C LEU A 285 -1.50 11.31 36.98
N ALA A 286 -0.39 10.58 36.73
CA ALA A 286 0.56 10.24 37.81
C ALA A 286 1.12 11.50 38.48
N TYR A 287 1.42 12.53 37.68
CA TYR A 287 1.86 13.81 38.19
C TYR A 287 0.78 14.51 39.06
N VAL A 288 -0.49 14.53 38.59
CA VAL A 288 -1.61 15.10 39.37
C VAL A 288 -1.79 14.38 40.72
N VAL A 289 -1.69 13.05 40.73
CA VAL A 289 -1.76 12.24 41.96
C VAL A 289 -0.62 12.59 42.92
N LEU A 290 0.60 12.76 42.38
CA LEU A 290 1.75 13.18 43.17
C LEU A 290 1.52 14.55 43.81
N LEU A 291 1.01 15.54 43.06
CA LEU A 291 0.66 16.86 43.59
C LEU A 291 -0.41 16.80 44.69
N ALA A 292 -1.45 15.98 44.47
CA ALA A 292 -2.51 15.81 45.46
C ALA A 292 -1.95 15.23 46.79
N ARG A 293 -1.03 14.27 46.69
CA ARG A 293 -0.37 13.72 47.89
C ARG A 293 0.47 14.72 48.63
N ILE A 294 1.29 15.50 47.91
CA ILE A 294 2.13 16.55 48.52
C ILE A 294 1.25 17.59 49.24
N ARG A 295 0.07 17.94 48.68
CA ARG A 295 -0.87 18.88 49.30
C ARG A 295 -1.59 18.30 50.52
N LEU A 296 -1.81 16.99 50.55
CA LEU A 296 -2.51 16.29 51.66
C LEU A 296 -1.58 15.89 52.79
N GLU A 297 -0.26 15.89 52.60
CA GLU A 297 0.67 15.71 53.71
C GLU A 297 0.52 16.92 54.65
N PRO A 298 0.07 16.69 55.93
CA PRO A 298 -0.08 17.78 56.86
C PRO A 298 1.29 18.44 57.04
N ILE A 299 1.31 19.76 56.99
CA ILE A 299 2.48 20.58 57.36
C ILE A 299 2.86 20.13 58.77
N ARG A 300 3.84 19.22 58.89
CA ARG A 300 4.43 18.93 60.18
C ARG A 300 4.98 20.27 60.66
N GLU A 301 4.28 20.88 61.64
CA GLU A 301 4.73 22.08 62.30
C GLU A 301 6.17 21.86 62.69
N VAL A 302 7.05 22.61 62.01
CA VAL A 302 8.45 22.79 62.45
C VAL A 302 8.33 23.54 63.73
N VAL A 303 8.32 22.82 64.87
CA VAL A 303 8.48 23.41 66.17
C VAL A 303 9.74 24.25 66.08
N PRO A 304 9.66 25.59 66.33
CA PRO A 304 10.82 26.43 66.20
C PRO A 304 11.79 26.12 67.35
N GLN A 305 12.80 25.33 67.07
CA GLN A 305 13.94 25.19 67.98
C GLN A 305 14.74 26.48 67.86
N LYS A 306 14.50 27.35 68.85
CA LYS A 306 15.13 28.62 69.10
C LYS A 306 16.59 28.36 69.41
N ASN A 307 17.47 28.31 68.38
CA ASN A 307 18.90 28.49 68.58
C ASN A 307 19.61 29.00 67.29
N LYS A 308 20.08 30.26 67.45
CA LYS A 308 21.14 30.96 66.70
C LYS A 308 21.07 31.01 65.18
N MET A 309 20.65 32.21 64.73
CA MET A 309 20.83 32.71 63.37
C MET A 309 22.30 32.62 62.93
N ASP A 310 22.54 31.91 61.84
CA ASP A 310 23.68 32.10 60.97
C ASP A 310 23.09 32.46 59.60
N PRO A 311 23.18 33.74 59.15
CA PRO A 311 22.50 34.22 57.93
C PRO A 311 23.08 33.71 56.61
N ARG A 312 24.08 32.83 56.62
CA ARG A 312 24.74 32.30 55.43
C ARG A 312 24.31 30.89 55.04
N LYS A 313 23.31 30.30 55.70
CA LYS A 313 22.83 28.93 55.41
C LYS A 313 21.46 28.88 54.78
N GLU A 314 20.82 29.99 54.42
CA GLU A 314 19.48 29.97 53.82
C GLU A 314 19.44 29.81 52.32
N GLU A 315 20.57 29.81 51.60
CA GLU A 315 20.60 29.64 50.14
C GLU A 315 20.79 28.19 49.66
N GLY A 316 20.89 27.21 50.54
CA GLY A 316 21.27 25.83 50.17
C GLY A 316 20.32 24.72 50.64
N ALA A 317 19.12 25.01 51.16
CA ALA A 317 18.35 24.00 51.90
C ALA A 317 17.04 23.56 51.30
N ASP A 318 16.73 23.82 50.03
CA ASP A 318 15.47 23.32 49.41
C ASP A 318 15.67 22.50 48.11
N GLU A 319 16.84 21.89 47.94
CA GLU A 319 16.93 20.73 47.06
C GLU A 319 16.31 19.53 47.75
N ARG A 320 14.98 19.42 47.74
CA ARG A 320 14.32 18.15 48.08
C ARG A 320 14.84 17.10 47.11
N LYS A 321 15.60 16.14 47.62
CA LYS A 321 15.99 14.95 46.88
C LYS A 321 14.71 14.31 46.32
N MET A 322 14.75 13.90 45.05
CA MET A 322 13.71 13.15 44.41
C MET A 322 13.12 12.08 45.36
N THR A 323 11.82 12.11 45.60
CA THR A 323 11.20 11.16 46.53
C THR A 323 11.27 9.74 45.93
N ALA A 324 11.41 8.72 46.76
CA ALA A 324 11.40 7.33 46.30
C ALA A 324 10.17 7.04 45.39
N LEU A 325 9.04 7.70 45.65
CA LEU A 325 7.82 7.58 44.86
C LEU A 325 7.99 8.10 43.44
N GLU A 326 8.67 9.23 43.23
CA GLU A 326 8.94 9.77 41.88
C GLU A 326 9.83 8.83 41.07
N ILE A 327 10.83 8.22 41.70
CA ILE A 327 11.69 7.22 41.07
C ILE A 327 10.87 5.99 40.66
N TRP A 328 10.00 5.49 41.56
CA TRP A 328 9.13 4.36 41.25
C TRP A 328 8.15 4.65 40.11
N LEU A 329 7.54 5.84 40.10
CA LEU A 329 6.64 6.25 39.00
C LEU A 329 7.40 6.37 37.67
N PHE A 330 8.58 6.97 37.67
CA PHE A 330 9.44 7.04 36.48
C PHE A 330 9.75 5.64 35.93
N LEU A 331 10.23 4.75 36.79
CA LEU A 331 10.53 3.36 36.40
C LEU A 331 9.30 2.59 35.93
N ALA A 332 8.15 2.74 36.58
CA ALA A 332 6.91 2.08 36.21
C ALA A 332 6.44 2.50 34.81
N VAL A 333 6.42 3.81 34.53
CA VAL A 333 6.03 4.33 33.22
C VAL A 333 7.02 3.88 32.14
N ALA A 334 8.32 3.91 32.43
CA ALA A 334 9.35 3.43 31.49
C ALA A 334 9.17 1.94 31.14
N VAL A 335 8.93 1.08 32.14
CA VAL A 335 8.70 -0.35 31.94
C VAL A 335 7.44 -0.59 31.12
N VAL A 336 6.32 0.07 31.45
CA VAL A 336 5.05 -0.07 30.72
C VAL A 336 5.25 0.32 29.25
N THR A 337 5.96 1.39 28.98
CA THR A 337 6.21 1.84 27.60
C THR A 337 7.12 0.87 26.85
N LEU A 338 8.17 0.36 27.48
CA LEU A 338 9.04 -0.65 26.86
C LEU A 338 8.27 -1.94 26.53
N LEU A 339 7.43 -2.41 27.45
CA LEU A 339 6.56 -3.55 27.21
C LEU A 339 5.60 -3.30 26.06
N PHE A 340 4.96 -2.13 26.00
CA PHE A 340 4.10 -1.76 24.89
C PHE A 340 4.85 -1.78 23.55
N LEU A 341 6.06 -1.20 23.49
CA LEU A 341 6.90 -1.20 22.30
C LEU A 341 7.18 -2.63 21.80
N VAL A 342 7.62 -3.50 22.72
CA VAL A 342 7.94 -4.90 22.38
C VAL A 342 6.69 -5.63 21.88
N ILE A 343 5.55 -5.51 22.56
CA ILE A 343 4.29 -6.17 22.18
C ILE A 343 3.81 -5.65 20.82
N PHE A 344 3.84 -4.33 20.62
CA PHE A 344 3.41 -3.71 19.37
C PHE A 344 4.23 -4.21 18.18
N PHE A 345 5.56 -4.14 18.27
CA PHE A 345 6.40 -4.60 17.17
C PHE A 345 6.33 -6.11 16.96
N LEU A 346 6.26 -6.91 18.02
CA LEU A 346 6.07 -8.35 17.87
C LEU A 346 4.74 -8.67 17.18
N TYR A 347 3.64 -8.05 17.59
CA TYR A 347 2.33 -8.29 16.99
C TYR A 347 2.31 -7.93 15.49
N TYR A 348 2.72 -6.70 15.14
CA TYR A 348 2.63 -6.22 13.75
C TYR A 348 3.72 -6.76 12.81
N LEU A 349 4.88 -7.21 13.32
CA LEU A 349 5.90 -7.84 12.50
C LEU A 349 5.67 -9.33 12.29
N THR A 350 5.09 -10.05 13.27
CA THR A 350 4.83 -11.50 13.13
C THR A 350 3.61 -11.78 12.28
N ASP A 351 2.55 -10.99 12.40
CA ASP A 351 1.30 -11.19 11.64
C ASP A 351 1.44 -10.79 10.15
N ASN A 352 2.41 -9.95 9.82
CA ASN A 352 2.73 -9.60 8.43
C ASN A 352 3.49 -10.71 7.67
N ASN A 353 3.95 -11.74 8.36
CA ASN A 353 4.68 -12.88 7.75
C ASN A 353 3.78 -14.12 7.50
N ASN A 354 2.52 -14.09 7.94
CA ASN A 354 1.49 -15.08 7.64
C ASN A 354 0.54 -14.59 6.55
#